data_e769aeb6de99fe3ad6e2e3d6632ec54b
#
_entry.id   e769aeb6de99fe3ad6e2e3d6632ec54b
#
_cell.length_a   1.000
_cell.length_b   1.000
_cell.length_c   1.000
_cell.angle_alpha   90.00
_cell.angle_beta   90.00
_cell.angle_gamma   90.00
#
_symmetry.space_group_name_H-M   'P 1'
#
loop_
_entity.id
_entity.type
_entity.pdbx_description
1 polymer ?
#
loop_
_entity_poly.entity_id
_entity_poly.type
_entity_poly.pdbx_seq_one_letter_code
_entity_poly.pdbx_strand_id
1 'polypeptide(L)'
;SGYAAALCYVANRFWRTPGAARDWLVLPCLWVLLEWLRGWALSGFPWLSLGYAFIDTPLAAWAPMLGVYAVTWAAALAAAGVNVVFMPGTRAPRRALALAAIGALFLVPALGAQHAWTRPSGAPIRVAAVQGAVSQDQKWQYDNRDATMDRYAKLTARAWGAQLIVWPESALPVLAGDIPEYLDDLRSEARAHGADFAIGLVNYLPATMQYFNGLLVLSDAGGGWYYKRHLVPFGEYFPVPKFIRSWMRLMSLPYEDISAGPAQQPTLVAAGQKLGLTICYEDAFGSSQLGILREATLLINVTNNAWFGDSTAPHQHLQIARMRALEAGRYLIRATNDGVTAVIGPHGEIVGRLPQFQEAVLRADVRPMTGLTPYARLGNYPVVAGAAGLLAVAGWRRRRSARALNGKLSTCGNC
;
A
#
# COMPACT_ATOMS: atom_id res chain seq x y z
N SER A 1 7.80 10.00 -17.40
CA SER A 1 8.61 9.80 -16.19
C SER A 1 9.95 9.13 -16.54
N GLY A 2 11.03 9.34 -15.75
CA GLY A 2 12.35 8.76 -15.99
C GLY A 2 12.36 7.23 -16.07
N TYR A 3 11.48 6.55 -15.34
CA TYR A 3 11.37 5.08 -15.34
C TYR A 3 10.86 4.53 -16.69
N ALA A 4 9.85 5.16 -17.30
CA ALA A 4 9.37 4.77 -18.63
C ALA A 4 10.44 5.01 -19.71
N ALA A 5 11.14 6.14 -19.63
CA ALA A 5 12.26 6.44 -20.51
C ALA A 5 13.41 5.41 -20.34
N ALA A 6 13.73 5.04 -19.09
CA ALA A 6 14.72 4.00 -18.79
C ALA A 6 14.32 2.64 -19.39
N LEU A 7 13.04 2.25 -19.28
CA LEU A 7 12.52 1.03 -19.89
C LEU A 7 12.75 1.03 -21.41
N CYS A 8 12.32 2.10 -22.07
CA CYS A 8 12.48 2.24 -23.53
C CYS A 8 13.96 2.24 -23.94
N TYR A 9 14.80 2.95 -23.18
CA TYR A 9 16.24 3.00 -23.43
C TYR A 9 16.88 1.62 -23.30
N VAL A 10 16.68 0.92 -22.17
CA VAL A 10 17.25 -0.41 -21.91
C VAL A 10 16.75 -1.41 -22.93
N ALA A 11 15.45 -1.46 -23.22
CA ALA A 11 14.89 -2.35 -24.21
C ALA A 11 15.48 -2.11 -25.60
N ASN A 12 15.59 -0.86 -26.05
CA ASN A 12 16.12 -0.53 -27.37
C ASN A 12 17.66 -0.68 -27.44
N ARG A 13 18.37 -0.43 -26.36
CA ARG A 13 19.84 -0.59 -26.31
C ARG A 13 20.28 -2.05 -26.36
N PHE A 14 19.55 -2.92 -25.67
CA PHE A 14 19.95 -4.33 -25.50
C PHE A 14 19.11 -5.32 -26.32
N TRP A 15 17.90 -4.99 -26.74
CA TRP A 15 17.00 -5.83 -27.54
C TRP A 15 16.35 -5.02 -28.68
N ARG A 16 17.17 -4.57 -29.65
CA ARG A 16 16.77 -3.68 -30.74
C ARG A 16 15.74 -4.26 -31.69
N THR A 17 15.82 -5.55 -31.97
CA THR A 17 14.91 -6.21 -32.92
C THR A 17 13.58 -6.56 -32.23
N PRO A 18 12.45 -6.05 -32.75
CA PRO A 18 11.12 -6.50 -32.30
C PRO A 18 10.99 -8.01 -32.52
N GLY A 19 10.26 -8.65 -31.59
CA GLY A 19 9.99 -10.07 -31.70
C GLY A 19 9.46 -10.66 -30.41
N ALA A 20 8.93 -11.88 -30.49
CA ALA A 20 8.25 -12.53 -29.38
C ALA A 20 9.05 -12.54 -28.06
N ALA A 21 10.36 -12.80 -28.12
CA ALA A 21 11.21 -12.79 -26.93
C ALA A 21 11.31 -11.41 -26.27
N ARG A 22 11.36 -10.34 -27.07
CA ARG A 22 11.36 -8.97 -26.55
C ARG A 22 10.00 -8.63 -25.93
N ASP A 23 8.93 -8.87 -26.66
CA ASP A 23 7.59 -8.37 -26.31
C ASP A 23 6.99 -9.18 -25.15
N TRP A 24 7.20 -10.51 -25.12
CA TRP A 24 6.64 -11.40 -24.10
C TRP A 24 7.51 -11.62 -22.88
N LEU A 25 8.81 -11.42 -23.01
CA LEU A 25 9.74 -11.72 -21.93
C LEU A 25 10.42 -10.45 -21.41
N VAL A 26 11.08 -9.71 -22.32
CA VAL A 26 11.94 -8.60 -21.89
C VAL A 26 11.12 -7.42 -21.35
N LEU A 27 10.13 -6.95 -22.11
CA LEU A 27 9.36 -5.76 -21.72
C LEU A 27 8.57 -5.96 -20.42
N PRO A 28 7.81 -7.06 -20.21
CA PRO A 28 7.11 -7.30 -18.96
C PRO A 28 8.05 -7.43 -17.76
N CYS A 29 9.20 -8.13 -17.92
CA CYS A 29 10.17 -8.25 -16.84
C CYS A 29 10.85 -6.93 -16.49
N LEU A 30 11.23 -6.14 -17.50
CA LEU A 30 11.80 -4.79 -17.28
C LEU A 30 10.79 -3.88 -16.58
N TRP A 31 9.52 -3.93 -16.98
CA TRP A 31 8.47 -3.12 -16.35
C TRP A 31 8.38 -3.41 -14.86
N VAL A 32 8.24 -4.69 -14.48
CA VAL A 32 8.16 -5.11 -13.07
C VAL A 32 9.40 -4.70 -12.29
N LEU A 33 10.61 -4.92 -12.83
CA LEU A 33 11.84 -4.56 -12.12
C LEU A 33 11.99 -3.05 -11.94
N LEU A 34 11.55 -2.25 -12.91
CA LEU A 34 11.57 -0.78 -12.79
C LEU A 34 10.49 -0.27 -11.84
N GLU A 35 9.30 -0.88 -11.79
CA GLU A 35 8.30 -0.57 -10.76
C GLU A 35 8.81 -0.94 -9.37
N TRP A 36 9.40 -2.12 -9.23
CA TRP A 36 10.01 -2.53 -7.96
C TRP A 36 11.13 -1.58 -7.52
N LEU A 37 12.04 -1.21 -8.45
CA LEU A 37 13.08 -0.22 -8.18
C LEU A 37 12.48 1.12 -7.73
N ARG A 38 11.45 1.62 -8.42
CA ARG A 38 10.74 2.83 -8.03
C ARG A 38 10.13 2.72 -6.63
N GLY A 39 9.73 1.52 -6.21
CA GLY A 39 9.10 1.27 -4.92
C GLY A 39 10.03 1.47 -3.71
N TRP A 40 11.36 1.58 -3.91
CA TRP A 40 12.30 1.78 -2.80
C TRP A 40 13.44 2.76 -3.09
N ALA A 41 13.80 2.98 -4.36
CA ALA A 41 14.87 3.91 -4.71
C ALA A 41 14.47 5.35 -4.36
N LEU A 42 15.39 6.12 -3.77
CA LEU A 42 15.19 7.52 -3.35
C LEU A 42 13.96 7.69 -2.44
N SER A 43 13.88 6.91 -1.36
CA SER A 43 12.78 6.75 -0.42
C SER A 43 11.54 5.98 -0.96
N GLY A 44 11.46 5.74 -2.26
CA GLY A 44 10.42 4.96 -2.91
C GLY A 44 9.16 5.75 -3.26
N PHE A 45 8.54 5.41 -4.39
CA PHE A 45 7.22 5.90 -4.79
C PHE A 45 6.41 4.80 -5.49
N PRO A 46 5.87 3.82 -4.75
CA PRO A 46 5.13 2.69 -5.32
C PRO A 46 3.69 3.02 -5.72
N TRP A 47 3.21 4.25 -5.55
CA TRP A 47 1.82 4.66 -5.73
C TRP A 47 1.21 4.27 -7.06
N LEU A 48 1.94 4.43 -8.16
CA LEU A 48 1.46 4.19 -9.51
C LEU A 48 1.90 2.82 -10.07
N SER A 49 1.95 1.78 -9.23
CA SER A 49 2.17 0.43 -9.75
C SER A 49 0.96 -0.04 -10.55
N LEU A 50 1.20 -0.53 -11.76
CA LEU A 50 0.18 -0.90 -12.73
C LEU A 50 -0.83 -1.91 -12.17
N GLY A 51 -0.36 -2.83 -11.33
CA GLY A 51 -1.19 -3.86 -10.71
C GLY A 51 -2.37 -3.34 -9.90
N TYR A 52 -2.29 -2.12 -9.33
CA TYR A 52 -3.40 -1.55 -8.58
C TYR A 52 -4.64 -1.27 -9.45
N ALA A 53 -4.43 -0.90 -10.71
CA ALA A 53 -5.53 -0.65 -11.66
C ALA A 53 -6.36 -1.91 -11.98
N PHE A 54 -5.84 -3.09 -11.68
CA PHE A 54 -6.47 -4.37 -11.98
C PHE A 54 -7.16 -5.02 -10.77
N ILE A 55 -7.34 -4.29 -9.65
CA ILE A 55 -7.95 -4.84 -8.43
C ILE A 55 -9.38 -5.37 -8.65
N ASP A 56 -10.12 -4.81 -9.59
CA ASP A 56 -11.49 -5.22 -9.92
C ASP A 56 -11.54 -6.23 -11.08
N THR A 57 -10.41 -6.80 -11.47
CA THR A 57 -10.34 -7.80 -12.54
C THR A 57 -9.89 -9.16 -11.99
N PRO A 58 -10.12 -10.26 -12.72
CA PRO A 58 -9.61 -11.57 -12.30
C PRO A 58 -8.10 -11.66 -12.15
N LEU A 59 -7.32 -10.73 -12.74
CA LEU A 59 -5.87 -10.66 -12.55
C LEU A 59 -5.48 -10.36 -11.10
N ALA A 60 -6.36 -9.71 -10.32
CA ALA A 60 -6.13 -9.46 -8.91
C ALA A 60 -5.88 -10.76 -8.10
N ALA A 61 -6.38 -11.90 -8.57
CA ALA A 61 -6.16 -13.18 -7.91
C ALA A 61 -4.68 -13.63 -7.86
N TRP A 62 -3.78 -12.99 -8.60
CA TRP A 62 -2.33 -13.14 -8.43
C TRP A 62 -1.79 -12.48 -7.16
N ALA A 63 -2.50 -11.49 -6.59
CA ALA A 63 -2.01 -10.70 -5.47
C ALA A 63 -1.78 -11.52 -4.19
N PRO A 64 -2.70 -12.37 -3.69
CA PRO A 64 -2.45 -13.20 -2.51
C PRO A 64 -1.34 -14.24 -2.73
N MET A 65 -1.04 -14.60 -3.97
CA MET A 65 0.01 -15.54 -4.33
C MET A 65 1.39 -14.87 -4.36
N LEU A 66 1.53 -13.75 -5.07
CA LEU A 66 2.82 -13.17 -5.44
C LEU A 66 2.87 -11.63 -5.35
N GLY A 67 1.81 -10.98 -4.84
CA GLY A 67 1.74 -9.54 -4.64
C GLY A 67 1.38 -8.73 -5.89
N VAL A 68 1.28 -7.41 -5.72
CA VAL A 68 0.89 -6.45 -6.77
C VAL A 68 1.80 -6.50 -7.99
N TYR A 69 3.09 -6.81 -7.84
CA TYR A 69 4.01 -6.91 -8.96
C TYR A 69 3.73 -8.11 -9.86
N ALA A 70 3.14 -9.19 -9.32
CA ALA A 70 2.66 -10.28 -10.16
C ALA A 70 1.43 -9.88 -10.97
N VAL A 71 0.54 -9.09 -10.39
CA VAL A 71 -0.60 -8.50 -11.12
C VAL A 71 -0.10 -7.59 -12.24
N THR A 72 0.88 -6.72 -11.96
CA THR A 72 1.58 -5.91 -12.98
C THR A 72 2.15 -6.78 -14.09
N TRP A 73 2.85 -7.85 -13.73
CA TRP A 73 3.48 -8.75 -14.70
C TRP A 73 2.45 -9.45 -15.58
N ALA A 74 1.38 -9.98 -14.96
CA ALA A 74 0.28 -10.62 -15.68
C ALA A 74 -0.42 -9.64 -16.64
N ALA A 75 -0.66 -8.40 -16.22
CA ALA A 75 -1.23 -7.35 -17.07
C ALA A 75 -0.30 -7.02 -18.27
N ALA A 76 0.99 -6.87 -18.04
CA ALA A 76 1.96 -6.60 -19.08
C ALA A 76 2.07 -7.78 -20.09
N LEU A 77 2.03 -9.03 -19.59
CA LEU A 77 2.00 -10.23 -20.43
C LEU A 77 0.71 -10.33 -21.25
N ALA A 78 -0.44 -10.01 -20.65
CA ALA A 78 -1.71 -9.99 -21.38
C ALA A 78 -1.68 -8.94 -22.49
N ALA A 79 -1.17 -7.73 -22.23
CA ALA A 79 -1.01 -6.69 -23.25
C ALA A 79 -0.08 -7.12 -24.39
N ALA A 80 1.04 -7.78 -24.06
CA ALA A 80 1.94 -8.36 -25.07
C ALA A 80 1.24 -9.44 -25.90
N GLY A 81 0.42 -10.29 -25.27
CA GLY A 81 -0.38 -11.30 -25.95
C GLY A 81 -1.39 -10.69 -26.91
N VAL A 82 -2.12 -9.68 -26.47
CA VAL A 82 -3.07 -8.93 -27.32
C VAL A 82 -2.33 -8.35 -28.55
N ASN A 83 -1.16 -7.73 -28.34
CA ASN A 83 -0.36 -7.21 -29.45
C ASN A 83 -0.03 -8.31 -30.48
N VAL A 84 0.38 -9.51 -30.05
CA VAL A 84 0.67 -10.64 -30.95
C VAL A 84 -0.55 -11.13 -31.72
N VAL A 85 -1.73 -11.18 -31.06
CA VAL A 85 -2.99 -11.61 -31.69
C VAL A 85 -3.37 -10.68 -32.85
N PHE A 86 -3.23 -9.37 -32.66
CA PHE A 86 -3.64 -8.35 -33.63
C PHE A 86 -2.54 -7.91 -34.59
N MET A 87 -1.27 -8.33 -34.37
CA MET A 87 -0.14 -7.93 -35.23
C MET A 87 -0.31 -8.52 -36.64
N PRO A 88 -0.26 -7.69 -37.72
CA PRO A 88 -0.31 -8.15 -39.09
C PRO A 88 0.83 -9.16 -39.40
N GLY A 89 0.51 -10.18 -40.19
CA GLY A 89 1.49 -11.20 -40.57
C GLY A 89 1.81 -12.28 -39.52
N THR A 90 1.20 -12.19 -38.31
CA THR A 90 1.36 -13.24 -37.28
C THR A 90 0.68 -14.53 -37.74
N ARG A 91 1.44 -15.65 -37.76
CA ARG A 91 0.94 -16.98 -38.11
C ARG A 91 -0.08 -17.51 -37.12
N ALA A 92 -1.07 -18.26 -37.57
CA ALA A 92 -2.15 -18.83 -36.75
C ALA A 92 -1.68 -19.55 -35.46
N PRO A 93 -0.63 -20.44 -35.48
CA PRO A 93 -0.18 -21.10 -34.24
C PRO A 93 0.39 -20.14 -33.21
N ARG A 94 1.00 -19.01 -33.61
CA ARG A 94 1.47 -18.00 -32.67
C ARG A 94 0.32 -17.22 -32.04
N ARG A 95 -0.75 -16.93 -32.81
CA ARG A 95 -1.98 -16.34 -32.27
C ARG A 95 -2.68 -17.26 -31.28
N ALA A 96 -2.77 -18.55 -31.60
CA ALA A 96 -3.35 -19.56 -30.71
C ALA A 96 -2.56 -19.67 -29.40
N LEU A 97 -1.22 -19.68 -29.46
CA LEU A 97 -0.36 -19.68 -28.27
C LEU A 97 -0.55 -18.41 -27.43
N ALA A 98 -0.70 -17.24 -28.07
CA ALA A 98 -0.95 -15.98 -27.39
C ALA A 98 -2.29 -16.00 -26.63
N LEU A 99 -3.35 -16.48 -27.29
CA LEU A 99 -4.68 -16.62 -26.67
C LEU A 99 -4.63 -17.64 -25.51
N ALA A 100 -3.97 -18.76 -25.67
CA ALA A 100 -3.80 -19.76 -24.63
C ALA A 100 -3.02 -19.19 -23.42
N ALA A 101 -1.95 -18.42 -23.67
CA ALA A 101 -1.18 -17.74 -22.61
C ALA A 101 -2.03 -16.69 -21.87
N ILE A 102 -2.78 -15.86 -22.60
CA ILE A 102 -3.73 -14.92 -21.98
C ILE A 102 -4.74 -15.69 -21.13
N GLY A 103 -5.35 -16.75 -21.68
CA GLY A 103 -6.30 -17.60 -20.93
C GLY A 103 -5.68 -18.16 -19.64
N ALA A 104 -4.43 -18.62 -19.69
CA ALA A 104 -3.72 -19.14 -18.53
C ALA A 104 -3.49 -18.06 -17.44
N LEU A 105 -3.23 -16.80 -17.82
CA LEU A 105 -3.08 -15.69 -16.86
C LEU A 105 -4.34 -15.44 -16.03
N PHE A 106 -5.51 -15.78 -16.55
CA PHE A 106 -6.79 -15.67 -15.85
C PHE A 106 -7.19 -16.97 -15.13
N LEU A 107 -6.94 -18.13 -15.75
CA LEU A 107 -7.36 -19.43 -15.21
C LEU A 107 -6.49 -19.88 -14.03
N VAL A 108 -5.17 -19.73 -14.13
CA VAL A 108 -4.25 -20.20 -13.07
C VAL A 108 -4.53 -19.51 -11.73
N PRO A 109 -4.65 -18.18 -11.64
CA PRO A 109 -4.97 -17.55 -10.37
C PRO A 109 -6.42 -17.83 -9.91
N ALA A 110 -7.36 -18.03 -10.83
CA ALA A 110 -8.74 -18.40 -10.49
C ALA A 110 -8.80 -19.77 -9.78
N LEU A 111 -7.98 -20.73 -10.19
CA LEU A 111 -7.83 -22.01 -9.50
C LEU A 111 -7.17 -21.84 -8.12
N GLY A 112 -6.17 -20.95 -8.01
CA GLY A 112 -5.53 -20.60 -6.74
C GLY A 112 -6.46 -19.84 -5.79
N ALA A 113 -7.38 -19.03 -6.33
CA ALA A 113 -8.35 -18.28 -5.54
C ALA A 113 -9.38 -19.18 -4.81
N GLN A 114 -9.56 -20.41 -5.26
CA GLN A 114 -10.39 -21.40 -4.56
C GLN A 114 -9.71 -21.92 -3.28
N HIS A 115 -8.41 -21.69 -3.10
CA HIS A 115 -7.69 -22.08 -1.91
C HIS A 115 -7.78 -21.00 -0.84
N ALA A 116 -8.38 -21.32 0.31
CA ALA A 116 -8.47 -20.44 1.45
C ALA A 116 -7.13 -20.38 2.19
N TRP A 117 -6.24 -19.45 1.82
CA TRP A 117 -4.95 -19.22 2.48
C TRP A 117 -5.10 -18.71 3.92
N THR A 118 -6.19 -18.01 4.16
CA THR A 118 -6.54 -17.43 5.46
C THR A 118 -7.94 -17.89 5.83
N ARG A 119 -8.22 -17.94 7.12
CA ARG A 119 -9.51 -18.40 7.65
C ARG A 119 -9.98 -17.49 8.77
N PRO A 120 -11.28 -17.30 8.96
CA PRO A 120 -11.83 -16.59 10.10
C PRO A 120 -11.36 -17.22 11.42
N SER A 121 -11.08 -16.36 12.40
CA SER A 121 -10.67 -16.74 13.76
C SER A 121 -11.49 -15.99 14.79
N GLY A 122 -12.32 -16.69 15.53
CA GLY A 122 -13.21 -16.10 16.52
C GLY A 122 -14.52 -15.53 15.94
N ALA A 123 -15.24 -14.85 16.82
CA ALA A 123 -16.51 -14.21 16.48
C ALA A 123 -16.28 -12.92 15.67
N PRO A 124 -17.25 -12.48 14.87
CA PRO A 124 -17.22 -11.15 14.28
C PRO A 124 -17.16 -10.07 15.35
N ILE A 125 -16.44 -8.99 15.06
CA ILE A 125 -16.38 -7.79 15.90
C ILE A 125 -17.02 -6.61 15.17
N ARG A 126 -17.75 -5.80 15.92
CA ARG A 126 -18.33 -4.56 15.41
C ARG A 126 -17.28 -3.47 15.42
N VAL A 127 -17.06 -2.83 14.28
CA VAL A 127 -16.10 -1.74 14.12
C VAL A 127 -16.81 -0.48 13.66
N ALA A 128 -16.23 0.68 14.00
CA ALA A 128 -16.68 1.97 13.51
C ALA A 128 -15.46 2.78 13.04
N ALA A 129 -15.50 3.24 11.81
CA ALA A 129 -14.52 4.18 11.26
C ALA A 129 -15.15 5.58 11.19
N VAL A 130 -14.50 6.54 11.83
CA VAL A 130 -14.98 7.92 11.95
C VAL A 130 -14.36 8.79 10.86
N GLN A 131 -15.18 9.58 10.17
CA GLN A 131 -14.78 10.56 9.16
C GLN A 131 -15.19 11.95 9.62
N GLY A 132 -14.19 12.79 9.95
CA GLY A 132 -14.43 14.12 10.51
C GLY A 132 -14.69 15.20 9.47
N ALA A 133 -14.29 14.99 8.22
CA ALA A 133 -14.38 15.94 7.10
C ALA A 133 -13.87 17.35 7.44
N VAL A 134 -12.80 17.43 8.23
CA VAL A 134 -12.17 18.71 8.61
C VAL A 134 -11.28 19.17 7.45
N SER A 135 -11.55 20.35 6.89
CA SER A 135 -10.73 20.88 5.80
C SER A 135 -9.29 21.17 6.27
N GLN A 136 -8.31 20.96 5.37
CA GLN A 136 -6.89 21.14 5.70
C GLN A 136 -6.57 22.58 6.13
N ASP A 137 -7.21 23.56 5.50
CA ASP A 137 -6.99 24.99 5.78
C ASP A 137 -7.45 25.39 7.18
N GLN A 138 -8.46 24.70 7.72
CA GLN A 138 -9.04 24.99 9.02
C GLN A 138 -8.43 24.14 10.15
N LYS A 139 -7.90 22.98 9.80
CA LYS A 139 -7.49 21.94 10.74
C LYS A 139 -6.49 22.43 11.80
N TRP A 140 -5.49 23.20 11.40
CA TRP A 140 -4.39 23.64 12.27
C TRP A 140 -4.57 25.06 12.81
N GLN A 141 -5.75 25.68 12.60
CA GLN A 141 -6.06 26.96 13.19
C GLN A 141 -6.47 26.78 14.66
N TYR A 142 -5.86 27.56 15.55
CA TYR A 142 -6.07 27.45 17.00
C TYR A 142 -7.56 27.58 17.37
N ASP A 143 -8.28 28.51 16.73
CA ASP A 143 -9.70 28.78 16.99
C ASP A 143 -10.62 27.61 16.59
N ASN A 144 -10.17 26.69 15.76
CA ASN A 144 -10.94 25.52 15.33
C ASN A 144 -10.68 24.26 16.16
N ARG A 145 -9.78 24.33 17.15
CA ARG A 145 -9.41 23.18 17.99
C ARG A 145 -10.62 22.60 18.71
N ASP A 146 -11.32 23.42 19.50
CA ASP A 146 -12.42 22.97 20.33
C ASP A 146 -13.59 22.48 19.45
N ALA A 147 -13.90 23.19 18.37
CA ALA A 147 -14.92 22.77 17.43
C ALA A 147 -14.59 21.41 16.77
N THR A 148 -13.30 21.13 16.52
CA THR A 148 -12.87 19.82 16.00
C THR A 148 -13.00 18.74 17.06
N MET A 149 -12.60 18.99 18.28
CA MET A 149 -12.75 18.04 19.41
C MET A 149 -14.24 17.72 19.66
N ASP A 150 -15.12 18.72 19.70
CA ASP A 150 -16.57 18.55 19.82
C ASP A 150 -17.15 17.72 18.67
N ARG A 151 -16.67 17.95 17.45
CA ARG A 151 -17.08 17.16 16.26
C ARG A 151 -16.74 15.69 16.45
N TYR A 152 -15.51 15.36 16.83
CA TYR A 152 -15.11 13.97 17.07
C TYR A 152 -15.85 13.34 18.24
N ALA A 153 -16.14 14.10 19.31
CA ALA A 153 -16.97 13.63 20.41
C ALA A 153 -18.39 13.28 19.95
N LYS A 154 -19.05 14.16 19.16
CA LYS A 154 -20.39 13.90 18.58
C LYS A 154 -20.40 12.71 17.63
N LEU A 155 -19.36 12.55 16.79
CA LEU A 155 -19.25 11.40 15.89
C LEU A 155 -19.00 10.11 16.68
N THR A 156 -18.21 10.17 17.75
CA THR A 156 -17.98 9.05 18.66
C THR A 156 -19.25 8.60 19.36
N ALA A 157 -20.09 9.55 19.80
CA ALA A 157 -21.39 9.21 20.36
C ALA A 157 -22.27 8.39 19.39
N ARG A 158 -22.13 8.63 18.09
CA ARG A 158 -22.79 7.84 17.03
C ARG A 158 -22.09 6.50 16.75
N ALA A 159 -20.87 6.29 17.24
CA ALA A 159 -20.09 5.06 17.06
C ALA A 159 -20.27 4.05 18.23
N TRP A 160 -20.85 4.46 19.36
CA TRP A 160 -21.04 3.57 20.50
C TRP A 160 -21.82 2.31 20.14
N GLY A 161 -21.42 1.19 20.73
CA GLY A 161 -21.86 -0.16 20.38
C GLY A 161 -20.90 -0.88 19.42
N ALA A 162 -19.94 -0.17 18.83
CA ALA A 162 -18.78 -0.81 18.20
C ALA A 162 -17.77 -1.22 19.28
N GLN A 163 -17.04 -2.33 19.05
CA GLN A 163 -15.99 -2.81 19.94
C GLN A 163 -14.63 -2.17 19.62
N LEU A 164 -14.49 -1.65 18.41
CA LEU A 164 -13.30 -0.93 17.95
C LEU A 164 -13.73 0.31 17.16
N ILE A 165 -13.31 1.48 17.65
CA ILE A 165 -13.57 2.77 17.01
C ILE A 165 -12.24 3.32 16.48
N VAL A 166 -12.21 3.66 15.18
CA VAL A 166 -11.00 4.12 14.50
C VAL A 166 -11.18 5.56 14.03
N TRP A 167 -10.31 6.45 14.50
CA TRP A 167 -10.24 7.83 14.05
C TRP A 167 -9.12 8.00 13.03
N PRO A 168 -9.24 8.93 12.07
CA PRO A 168 -8.28 9.13 11.00
C PRO A 168 -6.93 9.66 11.50
N GLU A 169 -5.96 9.76 10.58
CA GLU A 169 -4.64 10.35 10.80
C GLU A 169 -4.76 11.80 11.27
N SER A 170 -4.01 12.12 12.35
CA SER A 170 -4.03 13.44 12.97
C SER A 170 -5.46 13.97 13.17
N ALA A 171 -6.33 13.15 13.75
CA ALA A 171 -7.76 13.47 13.91
C ALA A 171 -7.97 14.81 14.62
N LEU A 172 -7.20 15.04 15.68
CA LEU A 172 -7.23 16.29 16.45
C LEU A 172 -6.02 17.16 16.11
N PRO A 173 -6.20 18.49 15.98
CA PRO A 173 -5.14 19.44 15.66
C PRO A 173 -4.36 19.87 16.91
N VAL A 174 -3.91 18.91 17.71
CA VAL A 174 -3.23 19.12 18.99
C VAL A 174 -2.17 18.02 19.20
N LEU A 175 -1.19 18.30 20.03
CA LEU A 175 -0.27 17.26 20.48
C LEU A 175 -0.96 16.39 21.54
N ALA A 176 -0.70 15.10 21.52
CA ALA A 176 -1.27 14.18 22.50
C ALA A 176 -0.92 14.56 23.94
N GLY A 177 0.28 15.11 24.16
CA GLY A 177 0.74 15.59 25.47
C GLY A 177 0.02 16.82 25.99
N ASP A 178 -0.70 17.57 25.13
CA ASP A 178 -1.44 18.77 25.55
C ASP A 178 -2.88 18.46 25.98
N ILE A 179 -3.34 17.21 25.81
CA ILE A 179 -4.72 16.79 26.08
C ILE A 179 -4.81 15.51 26.92
N PRO A 180 -3.98 15.31 27.97
CA PRO A 180 -3.98 14.07 28.74
C PRO A 180 -5.34 13.79 29.40
N GLU A 181 -5.98 14.80 29.98
CA GLU A 181 -7.28 14.67 30.63
C GLU A 181 -8.37 14.23 29.65
N TYR A 182 -8.41 14.83 28.45
CA TYR A 182 -9.35 14.42 27.40
C TYR A 182 -9.14 12.96 26.96
N LEU A 183 -7.89 12.51 26.84
CA LEU A 183 -7.60 11.11 26.47
C LEU A 183 -7.96 10.14 27.59
N ASP A 184 -7.83 10.54 28.85
CA ASP A 184 -8.24 9.74 30.02
C ASP A 184 -9.76 9.65 30.15
N ASP A 185 -10.48 10.76 29.90
CA ASP A 185 -11.94 10.78 29.82
C ASP A 185 -12.44 9.89 28.70
N LEU A 186 -11.85 10.00 27.50
CA LEU A 186 -12.20 9.17 26.34
C LEU A 186 -11.95 7.68 26.63
N ARG A 187 -10.85 7.36 27.34
CA ARG A 187 -10.56 5.97 27.77
C ARG A 187 -11.64 5.47 28.76
N SER A 188 -12.06 6.32 29.67
CA SER A 188 -13.08 5.99 30.66
C SER A 188 -14.43 5.74 30.00
N GLU A 189 -14.83 6.60 29.07
CA GLU A 189 -16.05 6.42 28.27
C GLU A 189 -15.96 5.14 27.41
N ALA A 190 -14.81 4.89 26.79
CA ALA A 190 -14.59 3.67 26.02
C ALA A 190 -14.86 2.41 26.84
N ARG A 191 -14.30 2.35 28.05
CA ARG A 191 -14.55 1.25 29.00
C ARG A 191 -16.02 1.10 29.35
N ALA A 192 -16.70 2.21 29.62
CA ALA A 192 -18.14 2.21 29.97
C ALA A 192 -19.00 1.64 28.82
N HIS A 193 -18.56 1.82 27.57
CA HIS A 193 -19.24 1.32 26.38
C HIS A 193 -18.68 -0.01 25.82
N GLY A 194 -17.66 -0.59 26.48
CA GLY A 194 -17.02 -1.83 26.02
C GLY A 194 -16.33 -1.69 24.67
N ALA A 195 -15.72 -0.54 24.42
CA ALA A 195 -15.04 -0.19 23.19
C ALA A 195 -13.54 0.09 23.40
N ASP A 196 -12.72 -0.20 22.41
CA ASP A 196 -11.34 0.25 22.29
C ASP A 196 -11.20 1.25 21.16
N PHE A 197 -10.15 2.07 21.20
CA PHE A 197 -9.89 3.07 20.18
C PHE A 197 -8.56 2.87 19.47
N ALA A 198 -8.50 3.31 18.21
CA ALA A 198 -7.28 3.58 17.46
C ALA A 198 -7.37 5.01 16.90
N ILE A 199 -6.55 5.93 17.41
CA ILE A 199 -6.67 7.38 17.19
C ILE A 199 -5.40 7.91 16.55
N GLY A 200 -5.49 8.51 15.36
CA GLY A 200 -4.38 9.22 14.74
C GLY A 200 -4.11 10.56 15.41
N LEU A 201 -2.92 10.73 15.99
CA LEU A 201 -2.49 11.92 16.71
C LEU A 201 -1.01 12.23 16.42
N VAL A 202 -0.62 13.50 16.58
CA VAL A 202 0.79 13.88 16.64
C VAL A 202 1.26 13.75 18.09
N ASN A 203 2.39 13.06 18.29
CA ASN A 203 3.01 12.93 19.60
C ASN A 203 4.38 13.61 19.62
N TYR A 204 4.63 14.38 20.68
CA TYR A 204 5.94 14.97 20.93
C TYR A 204 6.62 14.26 22.10
N LEU A 205 7.87 13.82 21.91
CA LEU A 205 8.69 13.21 22.94
C LEU A 205 9.73 14.22 23.46
N PRO A 206 9.52 14.83 24.64
CA PRO A 206 10.45 15.86 25.17
C PRO A 206 11.87 15.36 25.37
N ALA A 207 12.05 14.08 25.75
CA ALA A 207 13.36 13.50 26.00
C ALA A 207 14.26 13.47 24.76
N THR A 208 13.69 13.38 23.56
CA THR A 208 14.43 13.37 22.29
C THR A 208 14.16 14.60 21.44
N MET A 209 13.25 15.48 21.87
CA MET A 209 12.76 16.65 21.12
C MET A 209 12.27 16.27 19.71
N GLN A 210 11.50 15.19 19.60
CA GLN A 210 11.02 14.65 18.34
C GLN A 210 9.50 14.65 18.25
N TYR A 211 8.98 15.00 17.07
CA TYR A 211 7.59 14.88 16.73
C TYR A 211 7.36 13.61 15.92
N PHE A 212 6.32 12.88 16.25
CA PHE A 212 5.93 11.66 15.55
C PHE A 212 4.47 11.76 15.08
N ASN A 213 4.24 11.44 13.82
CA ASN A 213 2.90 11.10 13.36
C ASN A 213 2.57 9.70 13.88
N GLY A 214 1.58 9.58 14.74
CA GLY A 214 1.32 8.36 15.50
C GLY A 214 -0.13 7.91 15.46
N LEU A 215 -0.33 6.66 15.83
CA LEU A 215 -1.61 6.05 16.12
C LEU A 215 -1.59 5.57 17.57
N LEU A 216 -2.42 6.20 18.40
CA LEU A 216 -2.62 5.81 19.79
C LEU A 216 -3.74 4.76 19.86
N VAL A 217 -3.43 3.59 20.39
CA VAL A 217 -4.42 2.55 20.70
C VAL A 217 -4.76 2.64 22.19
N LEU A 218 -6.00 2.99 22.50
CA LEU A 218 -6.54 2.98 23.86
C LEU A 218 -7.25 1.63 24.07
N SER A 219 -6.58 0.72 24.77
CA SER A 219 -7.08 -0.60 25.12
C SER A 219 -6.40 -1.07 26.41
N ASP A 220 -7.12 -1.76 27.26
CA ASP A 220 -6.56 -2.34 28.47
C ASP A 220 -5.79 -3.65 28.19
N ALA A 221 -6.05 -4.27 27.03
CA ALA A 221 -5.47 -5.56 26.66
C ALA A 221 -4.10 -5.47 26.00
N GLY A 222 -3.59 -4.26 25.67
CA GLY A 222 -2.31 -4.09 24.97
C GLY A 222 -2.25 -2.84 24.12
N GLY A 223 -2.80 -1.74 24.64
CA GLY A 223 -2.73 -0.42 24.03
C GLY A 223 -1.33 0.19 24.00
N GLY A 224 -1.17 1.28 23.30
CA GLY A 224 0.10 1.98 23.17
C GLY A 224 0.21 2.78 21.88
N TRP A 225 1.42 3.17 21.55
CA TRP A 225 1.71 3.97 20.37
C TRP A 225 2.28 3.13 19.23
N TYR A 226 1.79 3.38 18.02
CA TYR A 226 2.45 3.05 16.77
C TYR A 226 2.87 4.35 16.08
N TYR A 227 4.11 4.49 15.69
CA TYR A 227 4.65 5.65 14.99
C TYR A 227 4.90 5.35 13.52
N LYS A 228 4.53 6.30 12.66
CA LYS A 228 4.73 6.20 11.21
C LYS A 228 6.21 5.99 10.89
N ARG A 229 6.51 4.94 10.14
CA ARG A 229 7.88 4.57 9.78
C ARG A 229 8.29 5.14 8.42
N HIS A 230 7.34 5.17 7.48
CA HIS A 230 7.60 5.62 6.12
C HIS A 230 6.97 6.99 5.89
N LEU A 231 7.82 8.02 5.98
CA LEU A 231 7.40 9.42 5.89
C LEU A 231 7.26 9.86 4.43
N VAL A 232 6.37 10.81 4.19
CA VAL A 232 6.18 11.43 2.88
C VAL A 232 7.28 12.48 2.64
N PRO A 233 8.13 12.30 1.61
CA PRO A 233 9.13 13.31 1.25
C PRO A 233 8.47 14.63 0.90
N PHE A 234 9.07 15.74 1.36
CA PHE A 234 8.59 17.12 1.20
C PHE A 234 7.26 17.47 1.88
N GLY A 235 6.57 16.49 2.45
CA GLY A 235 5.35 16.70 3.24
C GLY A 235 5.59 16.56 4.75
N GLU A 236 6.37 15.55 5.16
CA GLU A 236 6.65 15.26 6.56
C GLU A 236 8.14 15.43 6.90
N TYR A 237 9.00 15.40 5.91
CA TYR A 237 10.44 15.72 6.07
C TYR A 237 11.04 16.21 4.76
N PHE A 238 12.13 16.96 4.83
CA PHE A 238 12.90 17.37 3.66
C PHE A 238 14.06 16.40 3.41
N PRO A 239 14.11 15.69 2.27
CA PRO A 239 15.18 14.76 1.92
C PRO A 239 16.43 15.51 1.43
N VAL A 240 16.93 16.46 2.25
CA VAL A 240 18.12 17.26 1.95
C VAL A 240 19.27 16.93 2.93
N PRO A 241 20.54 17.06 2.52
CA PRO A 241 21.68 16.86 3.39
C PRO A 241 21.64 17.75 4.65
N LYS A 242 22.22 17.27 5.74
CA LYS A 242 22.21 17.95 7.05
C LYS A 242 22.66 19.40 6.99
N PHE A 243 23.65 19.73 6.18
CA PHE A 243 24.14 21.10 6.04
C PHE A 243 23.12 22.05 5.43
N ILE A 244 22.32 21.58 4.46
CA ILE A 244 21.21 22.36 3.87
C ILE A 244 20.11 22.58 4.90
N ARG A 245 19.78 21.56 5.72
CA ARG A 245 18.82 21.70 6.82
C ARG A 245 19.27 22.73 7.85
N SER A 246 20.55 22.72 8.21
CA SER A 246 21.09 23.71 9.13
C SER A 246 20.98 25.12 8.56
N TRP A 247 21.23 25.29 7.28
CA TRP A 247 21.04 26.54 6.57
C TRP A 247 19.57 26.97 6.50
N MET A 248 18.63 26.05 6.21
CA MET A 248 17.19 26.33 6.21
C MET A 248 16.70 26.79 7.57
N ARG A 249 17.20 26.22 8.68
CA ARG A 249 16.90 26.68 10.05
C ARG A 249 17.44 28.07 10.33
N LEU A 250 18.65 28.39 9.88
CA LEU A 250 19.23 29.73 9.97
C LEU A 250 18.39 30.78 9.25
N MET A 251 17.70 30.40 8.18
CA MET A 251 16.78 31.28 7.42
C MET A 251 15.40 31.40 8.06
N SER A 252 15.20 30.86 9.27
CA SER A 252 13.91 30.87 9.99
C SER A 252 12.73 30.34 9.18
N LEU A 253 13.00 29.42 8.27
CA LEU A 253 11.92 28.72 7.56
C LEU A 253 11.19 27.84 8.59
N PRO A 254 9.89 28.02 8.82
CA PRO A 254 9.13 27.27 9.81
C PRO A 254 9.01 25.83 9.33
N TYR A 255 9.87 24.96 9.83
CA TYR A 255 9.80 23.54 9.49
C TYR A 255 10.34 22.69 10.62
N GLU A 256 9.45 21.93 11.22
CA GLU A 256 9.80 20.85 12.14
C GLU A 256 9.59 19.52 11.40
N ASP A 257 10.67 18.78 11.17
CA ASP A 257 10.61 17.46 10.56
C ASP A 257 9.83 16.50 11.49
N ILE A 258 8.88 15.80 10.97
CA ILE A 258 8.33 14.60 11.62
C ILE A 258 9.43 13.54 11.62
N SER A 259 9.60 12.88 12.75
CA SER A 259 10.59 11.80 12.91
C SER A 259 9.96 10.46 12.50
N ALA A 260 10.75 9.61 11.84
CA ALA A 260 10.33 8.26 11.53
C ALA A 260 10.32 7.39 12.79
N GLY A 261 9.26 6.63 12.98
CA GLY A 261 9.15 5.64 14.04
C GLY A 261 10.16 4.50 13.89
N PRO A 262 10.42 3.72 14.97
CA PRO A 262 11.29 2.56 14.93
C PRO A 262 10.86 1.56 13.86
N ALA A 263 11.84 0.90 13.22
CA ALA A 263 11.58 -0.11 12.17
C ALA A 263 10.78 -1.30 12.72
N GLN A 264 11.01 -1.68 13.97
CA GLN A 264 10.25 -2.69 14.69
C GLN A 264 9.48 -2.03 15.82
N GLN A 265 8.18 -2.28 15.86
CA GLN A 265 7.29 -1.76 16.89
C GLN A 265 6.43 -2.92 17.42
N PRO A 266 6.00 -2.85 18.69
CA PRO A 266 5.20 -3.91 19.28
C PRO A 266 3.86 -4.04 18.55
N THR A 267 3.34 -5.26 18.51
CA THR A 267 1.99 -5.51 18.05
C THR A 267 1.00 -5.01 19.08
N LEU A 268 0.17 -4.04 18.72
CA LEU A 268 -0.86 -3.51 19.60
C LEU A 268 -2.14 -4.36 19.52
N VAL A 269 -2.90 -4.38 20.61
CA VAL A 269 -4.13 -5.17 20.73
C VAL A 269 -5.29 -4.24 21.05
N ALA A 270 -6.39 -4.36 20.30
CA ALA A 270 -7.67 -3.73 20.61
C ALA A 270 -8.83 -4.63 20.20
N ALA A 271 -9.94 -4.56 20.93
CA ALA A 271 -11.09 -5.46 20.78
C ALA A 271 -10.70 -6.95 20.77
N GLY A 272 -9.68 -7.32 21.54
CA GLY A 272 -9.12 -8.66 21.58
C GLY A 272 -8.36 -9.08 20.31
N GLN A 273 -8.07 -8.15 19.39
CA GLN A 273 -7.43 -8.42 18.10
C GLN A 273 -6.02 -7.82 18.04
N LYS A 274 -5.07 -8.59 17.47
CA LYS A 274 -3.75 -8.10 17.12
C LYS A 274 -3.82 -7.26 15.85
N LEU A 275 -3.37 -6.03 15.92
CA LEU A 275 -3.55 -5.04 14.86
C LEU A 275 -2.31 -4.92 13.98
N GLY A 276 -2.50 -4.96 12.67
CA GLY A 276 -1.52 -4.54 11.66
C GLY A 276 -1.79 -3.09 11.29
N LEU A 277 -0.97 -2.18 11.80
CA LEU A 277 -1.20 -0.74 11.72
C LEU A 277 -0.37 -0.10 10.60
N THR A 278 -0.99 0.84 9.90
CA THR A 278 -0.34 1.72 8.93
C THR A 278 -0.94 3.10 8.98
N ILE A 279 -0.12 4.11 8.71
CA ILE A 279 -0.54 5.51 8.64
C ILE A 279 -0.33 6.01 7.21
N CYS A 280 -1.44 6.40 6.57
CA CYS A 280 -1.48 7.07 5.26
C CYS A 280 -0.67 6.30 4.18
N TYR A 281 0.34 6.94 3.62
CA TYR A 281 1.21 6.48 2.55
C TYR A 281 1.92 5.14 2.83
N GLU A 282 2.00 4.70 4.09
CA GLU A 282 2.65 3.42 4.45
C GLU A 282 1.98 2.20 3.80
N ASP A 283 0.68 2.26 3.52
CA ASP A 283 -0.01 1.14 2.88
C ASP A 283 0.43 0.92 1.43
N ALA A 284 1.07 1.90 0.79
CA ALA A 284 1.69 1.73 -0.51
C ALA A 284 2.91 0.77 -0.46
N PHE A 285 3.53 0.59 0.71
CA PHE A 285 4.72 -0.25 0.91
C PHE A 285 4.37 -1.63 1.45
N GLY A 286 3.74 -2.48 0.65
CA GLY A 286 3.28 -3.81 1.08
C GLY A 286 4.37 -4.67 1.74
N SER A 287 5.62 -4.59 1.28
CA SER A 287 6.74 -5.34 1.87
C SER A 287 7.07 -4.93 3.31
N SER A 288 6.79 -3.68 3.71
CA SER A 288 7.04 -3.20 5.07
C SER A 288 6.08 -3.79 6.11
N GLN A 289 4.96 -4.38 5.66
CA GLN A 289 3.92 -4.94 6.52
C GLN A 289 4.08 -6.46 6.74
N LEU A 290 4.94 -7.14 5.96
CA LEU A 290 5.04 -8.61 5.97
C LEU A 290 5.34 -9.18 7.36
N GLY A 291 6.17 -8.52 8.15
CA GLY A 291 6.52 -8.97 9.50
C GLY A 291 5.31 -9.07 10.42
N ILE A 292 4.47 -8.02 10.43
CA ILE A 292 3.29 -7.97 11.31
C ILE A 292 2.18 -8.94 10.88
N LEU A 293 2.09 -9.31 9.60
CA LEU A 293 1.05 -10.22 9.08
C LEU A 293 1.10 -11.62 9.71
N ARG A 294 2.23 -12.01 10.30
CA ARG A 294 2.34 -13.27 11.02
C ARG A 294 1.48 -13.32 12.28
N GLU A 295 1.24 -12.16 12.87
CA GLU A 295 0.52 -12.01 14.14
C GLU A 295 -0.81 -11.29 13.97
N ALA A 296 -0.87 -10.27 13.12
CA ALA A 296 -2.05 -9.45 12.94
C ALA A 296 -3.25 -10.25 12.46
N THR A 297 -4.38 -10.06 13.12
CA THR A 297 -5.67 -10.66 12.76
C THR A 297 -6.57 -9.69 12.01
N LEU A 298 -6.26 -8.38 12.10
CA LEU A 298 -7.00 -7.28 11.50
C LEU A 298 -6.01 -6.18 11.07
N LEU A 299 -6.30 -5.50 9.98
CA LEU A 299 -5.50 -4.36 9.49
C LEU A 299 -6.25 -3.05 9.72
N ILE A 300 -5.50 -2.01 10.05
CA ILE A 300 -5.99 -0.63 10.16
C ILE A 300 -5.08 0.28 9.35
N ASN A 301 -5.69 1.12 8.52
CA ASN A 301 -5.04 2.26 7.87
C ASN A 301 -5.76 3.54 8.24
N VAL A 302 -5.05 4.48 8.86
CA VAL A 302 -5.57 5.82 9.13
C VAL A 302 -4.91 6.82 8.20
N THR A 303 -5.67 7.74 7.62
CA THR A 303 -5.12 8.66 6.63
C THR A 303 -5.79 10.02 6.61
N ASN A 304 -5.05 11.03 6.15
CA ASN A 304 -5.57 12.35 5.85
C ASN A 304 -5.35 12.66 4.36
N ASN A 305 -6.39 12.56 3.56
CA ASN A 305 -6.34 12.83 2.12
C ASN A 305 -6.69 14.29 1.77
N ALA A 306 -6.90 15.18 2.75
CA ALA A 306 -7.30 16.57 2.54
C ALA A 306 -6.33 17.36 1.63
N TRP A 307 -5.05 16.96 1.60
CA TRP A 307 -4.04 17.52 0.69
C TRP A 307 -4.35 17.36 -0.80
N PHE A 308 -5.14 16.35 -1.16
CA PHE A 308 -5.41 16.00 -2.56
C PHE A 308 -6.73 16.56 -3.06
N GLY A 309 -7.58 17.10 -2.19
CA GLY A 309 -8.89 17.64 -2.53
C GLY A 309 -9.73 16.65 -3.33
N ASP A 310 -10.58 17.18 -4.21
CA ASP A 310 -11.41 16.40 -5.15
C ASP A 310 -10.60 15.98 -6.38
N SER A 311 -9.72 15.01 -6.18
CA SER A 311 -8.87 14.44 -7.22
C SER A 311 -8.98 12.92 -7.28
N THR A 312 -8.27 12.29 -8.20
CA THR A 312 -8.22 10.82 -8.30
C THR A 312 -7.37 10.17 -7.21
N ALA A 313 -6.53 10.93 -6.49
CA ALA A 313 -5.59 10.37 -5.53
C ALA A 313 -6.25 9.62 -4.35
N PRO A 314 -7.33 10.10 -3.70
CA PRO A 314 -8.04 9.33 -2.67
C PRO A 314 -8.60 7.99 -3.19
N HIS A 315 -9.05 7.94 -4.44
CA HIS A 315 -9.53 6.70 -5.07
C HIS A 315 -8.40 5.72 -5.38
N GLN A 316 -7.25 6.22 -5.85
CA GLN A 316 -6.04 5.41 -6.03
C GLN A 316 -5.54 4.85 -4.70
N HIS A 317 -5.58 5.67 -3.64
CA HIS A 317 -5.21 5.24 -2.29
C HIS A 317 -6.15 4.13 -1.77
N LEU A 318 -7.46 4.21 -2.07
CA LEU A 318 -8.40 3.12 -1.77
C LEU A 318 -8.04 1.84 -2.53
N GLN A 319 -7.65 1.93 -3.81
CA GLN A 319 -7.20 0.75 -4.59
C GLN A 319 -5.96 0.11 -3.97
N ILE A 320 -5.02 0.92 -3.47
CA ILE A 320 -3.83 0.45 -2.74
C ILE A 320 -4.25 -0.30 -1.48
N ALA A 321 -5.12 0.29 -0.65
CA ALA A 321 -5.61 -0.34 0.57
C ALA A 321 -6.35 -1.66 0.29
N ARG A 322 -7.17 -1.72 -0.76
CA ARG A 322 -7.83 -2.95 -1.23
C ARG A 322 -6.82 -4.03 -1.61
N MET A 323 -5.77 -3.64 -2.33
CA MET A 323 -4.69 -4.55 -2.69
C MET A 323 -3.97 -5.09 -1.45
N ARG A 324 -3.74 -4.25 -0.42
CA ARG A 324 -3.14 -4.70 0.87
C ARG A 324 -4.01 -5.71 1.59
N ALA A 325 -5.33 -5.47 1.66
CA ALA A 325 -6.28 -6.41 2.26
C ALA A 325 -6.25 -7.77 1.54
N LEU A 326 -6.27 -7.76 0.20
CA LEU A 326 -6.23 -8.96 -0.66
C LEU A 326 -4.90 -9.73 -0.51
N GLU A 327 -3.77 -9.03 -0.56
CA GLU A 327 -2.44 -9.63 -0.39
C GLU A 327 -2.25 -10.28 0.99
N ALA A 328 -2.81 -9.65 2.02
CA ALA A 328 -2.74 -10.15 3.39
C ALA A 328 -3.79 -11.23 3.69
N GLY A 329 -4.89 -11.28 2.93
CA GLY A 329 -6.06 -12.08 3.26
C GLY A 329 -6.69 -11.65 4.59
N ARG A 330 -6.80 -10.33 4.84
CA ARG A 330 -7.29 -9.75 6.10
C ARG A 330 -8.32 -8.67 5.82
N TYR A 331 -9.27 -8.51 6.77
CA TYR A 331 -10.07 -7.29 6.79
C TYR A 331 -9.17 -6.10 7.08
N LEU A 332 -9.45 -4.97 6.40
CA LEU A 332 -8.78 -3.70 6.60
C LEU A 332 -9.81 -2.61 6.89
N ILE A 333 -9.68 -1.95 8.04
CA ILE A 333 -10.46 -0.77 8.39
C ILE A 333 -9.64 0.44 7.96
N ARG A 334 -10.20 1.22 7.06
CA ARG A 334 -9.61 2.45 6.57
C ARG A 334 -10.40 3.64 7.06
N ALA A 335 -9.85 4.41 7.99
CA ALA A 335 -10.44 5.67 8.46
C ALA A 335 -9.72 6.85 7.82
N THR A 336 -10.47 7.71 7.13
CA THR A 336 -9.92 8.91 6.47
C THR A 336 -10.59 10.15 7.05
N ASN A 337 -9.87 11.28 7.03
CA ASN A 337 -10.46 12.53 7.49
C ASN A 337 -11.58 13.01 6.55
N ASP A 338 -11.30 13.11 5.23
CA ASP A 338 -12.20 13.63 4.20
C ASP A 338 -12.17 12.83 2.89
N GLY A 339 -11.26 11.86 2.81
CA GLY A 339 -11.14 10.94 1.67
C GLY A 339 -12.21 9.84 1.68
N VAL A 340 -11.88 8.66 1.14
CA VAL A 340 -12.78 7.51 1.11
C VAL A 340 -12.54 6.61 2.31
N THR A 341 -13.33 6.77 3.36
CA THR A 341 -13.41 5.84 4.49
C THR A 341 -14.08 4.56 4.04
N ALA A 342 -13.47 3.40 4.36
CA ALA A 342 -13.99 2.11 3.93
C ALA A 342 -13.63 0.99 4.90
N VAL A 343 -14.47 -0.04 4.93
CA VAL A 343 -14.13 -1.37 5.45
C VAL A 343 -13.96 -2.30 4.27
N ILE A 344 -12.82 -2.97 4.20
CA ILE A 344 -12.39 -3.80 3.07
C ILE A 344 -12.25 -5.23 3.57
N GLY A 345 -12.82 -6.17 2.84
CA GLY A 345 -12.75 -7.59 3.16
C GLY A 345 -11.44 -8.25 2.67
N PRO A 346 -11.21 -9.51 3.07
CA PRO A 346 -9.95 -10.21 2.84
C PRO A 346 -9.69 -10.56 1.36
N HIS A 347 -10.66 -10.38 0.49
CA HIS A 347 -10.52 -10.54 -0.96
C HIS A 347 -10.43 -9.20 -1.70
N GLY A 348 -10.23 -8.08 -0.97
CA GLY A 348 -10.16 -6.74 -1.53
C GLY A 348 -11.51 -6.12 -1.88
N GLU A 349 -12.61 -6.78 -1.54
CA GLU A 349 -13.98 -6.30 -1.71
C GLU A 349 -14.30 -5.16 -0.74
N ILE A 350 -15.10 -4.21 -1.17
CA ILE A 350 -15.59 -3.12 -0.31
C ILE A 350 -16.82 -3.62 0.44
N VAL A 351 -16.69 -3.82 1.77
CA VAL A 351 -17.80 -4.19 2.66
C VAL A 351 -18.70 -2.99 2.92
N GLY A 352 -18.12 -1.82 3.08
CA GLY A 352 -18.82 -0.56 3.23
C GLY A 352 -17.89 0.61 2.97
N ARG A 353 -18.44 1.73 2.53
CA ARG A 353 -17.68 2.98 2.32
C ARG A 353 -18.53 4.21 2.58
N LEU A 354 -17.88 5.31 2.93
CA LEU A 354 -18.49 6.64 3.01
C LEU A 354 -18.16 7.47 1.77
N PRO A 355 -19.05 8.40 1.40
CA PRO A 355 -18.71 9.44 0.43
C PRO A 355 -17.65 10.38 1.01
N GLN A 356 -16.84 10.99 0.12
CA GLN A 356 -15.84 12.00 0.53
C GLN A 356 -16.51 13.27 1.06
N PHE A 357 -15.77 14.05 1.84
CA PHE A 357 -16.14 15.39 2.32
C PHE A 357 -17.41 15.46 3.18
N GLN A 358 -17.82 14.36 3.80
CA GLN A 358 -19.00 14.30 4.66
C GLN A 358 -18.63 13.81 6.06
N GLU A 359 -19.17 14.46 7.08
CA GLU A 359 -19.09 13.98 8.45
C GLU A 359 -19.95 12.74 8.62
N ALA A 360 -19.31 11.60 8.90
CA ALA A 360 -20.03 10.34 9.02
C ALA A 360 -19.27 9.30 9.85
N VAL A 361 -20.00 8.25 10.22
CA VAL A 361 -19.47 7.06 10.89
C VAL A 361 -19.84 5.84 10.06
N LEU A 362 -18.84 5.09 9.59
CA LEU A 362 -19.04 3.80 8.92
C LEU A 362 -19.01 2.70 9.96
N ARG A 363 -20.09 1.96 10.09
CA ARG A 363 -20.18 0.76 10.93
C ARG A 363 -20.16 -0.49 10.07
N ALA A 364 -19.45 -1.51 10.54
CA ALA A 364 -19.40 -2.80 9.88
C ALA A 364 -19.08 -3.91 10.89
N ASP A 365 -19.45 -5.15 10.53
CA ASP A 365 -18.96 -6.35 11.18
C ASP A 365 -17.77 -6.89 10.40
N VAL A 366 -16.66 -7.11 11.09
CA VAL A 366 -15.44 -7.70 10.50
C VAL A 366 -15.10 -8.99 11.24
N ARG A 367 -14.54 -9.95 10.51
CA ARG A 367 -14.07 -11.19 11.11
C ARG A 367 -12.55 -11.16 11.21
N PRO A 368 -11.98 -11.35 12.40
CA PRO A 368 -10.54 -11.56 12.52
C PRO A 368 -10.09 -12.76 11.67
N MET A 369 -8.93 -12.65 11.04
CA MET A 369 -8.42 -13.66 10.13
C MET A 369 -7.07 -14.20 10.60
N THR A 370 -6.83 -15.50 10.42
CA THR A 370 -5.56 -16.17 10.67
C THR A 370 -5.09 -16.95 9.44
N GLY A 371 -3.86 -17.44 9.46
CA GLY A 371 -3.20 -18.05 8.32
C GLY A 371 -2.36 -17.02 7.55
N LEU A 372 -1.65 -17.43 6.55
CA LEU A 372 -0.76 -16.57 5.74
C LEU A 372 -0.91 -16.92 4.26
N THR A 373 -1.13 -15.90 3.45
CA THR A 373 -1.03 -16.03 1.99
C THR A 373 0.42 -16.35 1.59
N PRO A 374 0.67 -16.93 0.41
CA PRO A 374 2.01 -17.09 -0.11
C PRO A 374 2.78 -15.76 -0.18
N TYR A 375 2.11 -14.68 -0.58
CA TYR A 375 2.71 -13.34 -0.59
C TYR A 375 3.12 -12.88 0.81
N ALA A 376 2.28 -13.08 1.83
CA ALA A 376 2.61 -12.72 3.21
C ALA A 376 3.85 -13.48 3.76
N ARG A 377 4.18 -14.64 3.18
CA ARG A 377 5.37 -15.44 3.53
C ARG A 377 6.62 -15.02 2.77
N LEU A 378 6.48 -14.77 1.47
CA LEU A 378 7.58 -14.64 0.52
C LEU A 378 7.82 -13.20 0.04
N GLY A 379 6.81 -12.32 0.21
CA GLY A 379 6.87 -10.96 -0.28
C GLY A 379 7.03 -10.87 -1.80
N ASN A 380 7.74 -9.85 -2.24
CA ASN A 380 7.99 -9.58 -3.65
C ASN A 380 9.14 -10.42 -4.26
N TYR A 381 9.91 -11.15 -3.43
CA TYR A 381 11.13 -11.84 -3.87
C TYR A 381 10.93 -12.81 -5.03
N PRO A 382 9.87 -13.67 -5.05
CA PRO A 382 9.71 -14.63 -6.14
C PRO A 382 9.51 -13.96 -7.50
N VAL A 383 8.71 -12.89 -7.55
CA VAL A 383 8.42 -12.15 -8.79
C VAL A 383 9.66 -11.39 -9.28
N VAL A 384 10.34 -10.70 -8.38
CA VAL A 384 11.55 -9.93 -8.70
C VAL A 384 12.68 -10.85 -9.15
N ALA A 385 12.94 -11.94 -8.43
CA ALA A 385 13.96 -12.93 -8.80
C ALA A 385 13.61 -13.63 -10.11
N GLY A 386 12.35 -14.00 -10.32
CA GLY A 386 11.85 -14.58 -11.56
C GLY A 386 12.07 -13.65 -12.76
N ALA A 387 11.66 -12.38 -12.64
CA ALA A 387 11.84 -11.38 -13.69
C ALA A 387 13.33 -11.14 -14.01
N ALA A 388 14.18 -11.01 -12.98
CA ALA A 388 15.62 -10.84 -13.15
C ALA A 388 16.28 -12.07 -13.81
N GLY A 389 15.90 -13.29 -13.36
CA GLY A 389 16.40 -14.54 -13.93
C GLY A 389 16.03 -14.72 -15.41
N LEU A 390 14.79 -14.39 -15.77
CA LEU A 390 14.33 -14.44 -17.16
C LEU A 390 15.07 -13.45 -18.05
N LEU A 391 15.34 -12.24 -17.56
CA LEU A 391 16.16 -11.26 -18.28
C LEU A 391 17.61 -11.73 -18.43
N ALA A 392 18.18 -12.34 -17.40
CA ALA A 392 19.53 -12.92 -17.48
C ALA A 392 19.62 -14.02 -18.56
N VAL A 393 18.63 -14.91 -18.60
CA VAL A 393 18.53 -15.97 -19.64
C VAL A 393 18.38 -15.35 -21.03
N ALA A 394 17.52 -14.35 -21.20
CA ALA A 394 17.34 -13.65 -22.48
C ALA A 394 18.64 -12.97 -22.94
N GLY A 395 19.36 -12.33 -22.02
CA GLY A 395 20.67 -11.71 -22.30
C GLY A 395 21.75 -12.71 -22.66
N TRP A 396 21.80 -13.85 -21.96
CA TRP A 396 22.74 -14.92 -22.24
C TRP A 396 22.50 -15.56 -23.62
N ARG A 397 21.25 -15.91 -23.94
CA ARG A 397 20.88 -16.43 -25.26
C ARG A 397 21.31 -15.50 -26.41
N ARG A 398 21.07 -14.20 -26.24
CA ARG A 398 21.48 -13.19 -27.23
C ARG A 398 23.00 -13.15 -27.42
N ARG A 399 23.77 -13.17 -26.31
CA ARG A 399 25.26 -13.19 -26.41
C ARG A 399 25.77 -14.43 -27.14
N ARG A 400 25.17 -15.59 -26.87
CA ARG A 400 25.51 -16.84 -27.59
C ARG A 400 25.23 -16.74 -29.10
N SER A 401 24.07 -16.25 -29.50
CA SER A 401 23.71 -16.06 -30.90
C SER A 401 24.63 -15.08 -31.60
N ALA A 402 25.02 -13.98 -30.94
CA ALA A 402 25.97 -13.02 -31.52
C ALA A 402 27.38 -13.61 -31.69
N ARG A 403 27.87 -14.43 -30.75
CA ARG A 403 29.17 -15.14 -30.88
C ARG A 403 29.13 -16.18 -31.97
N ALA A 404 28.05 -16.94 -32.14
CA ALA A 404 27.89 -17.92 -33.19
C ALA A 404 27.87 -17.28 -34.59
N LEU A 405 27.28 -16.11 -34.75
CA LEU A 405 27.30 -15.32 -35.99
C LEU A 405 28.71 -14.82 -36.32
N ASN A 406 29.41 -14.25 -35.35
CA ASN A 406 30.78 -13.76 -35.54
C ASN A 406 31.76 -14.90 -35.84
N GLY A 407 31.61 -16.09 -35.21
CA GLY A 407 32.42 -17.27 -35.52
C GLY A 407 32.22 -17.80 -36.94
N LYS A 408 30.97 -17.73 -37.46
CA LYS A 408 30.71 -18.12 -38.88
C LYS A 408 31.29 -17.13 -39.89
N LEU A 409 31.32 -15.85 -39.58
CA LEU A 409 31.91 -14.82 -40.45
C LEU A 409 33.43 -14.91 -40.49
N SER A 410 34.08 -15.31 -39.39
CA SER A 410 35.54 -15.50 -39.34
C SER A 410 35.99 -16.76 -40.11
N THR A 411 35.14 -17.78 -40.25
CA THR A 411 35.45 -18.99 -41.02
C THR A 411 35.21 -18.84 -42.53
N CYS A 412 34.34 -17.92 -42.98
CA CYS A 412 34.14 -17.61 -44.40
C CYS A 412 35.14 -16.60 -44.98
N GLY A 413 35.87 -15.87 -44.11
CA GLY A 413 36.86 -14.88 -44.55
C GLY A 413 38.28 -15.45 -44.85
N ASN A 414 38.48 -16.76 -44.67
CA ASN A 414 39.76 -17.45 -44.91
C ASN A 414 39.70 -18.44 -46.08
N CYS A 415 38.75 -18.31 -47.02
CA CYS A 415 38.74 -19.04 -48.29
C CYS A 415 39.02 -18.12 -49.47
#